data_34f84ecd353e62f0853bf9a37b7acd3a
#
_entry.id   34f84ecd353e62f0853bf9a37b7acd3a
#
_cell.length_a   1.000
_cell.length_b   1.000
_cell.length_c   1.000
_cell.angle_alpha   90.00
_cell.angle_beta   90.00
_cell.angle_gamma   90.00
#
_symmetry.space_group_name_H-M   'P 1'
#
loop_
_entity.id
_entity.type
_entity.pdbx_description
1 polymer ?
#
loop_
_entity_poly.entity_id
_entity_poly.type
_entity_poly.pdbx_seq_one_letter_code
_entity_poly.pdbx_strand_id
1 'polypeptide(L)'
;MIGFFACGFHVAFIGIHLPAYVTDLGLAPQVGAYCLALIGLFNIAGSFLSGMAGSRWSKTYGLSWIYLGRALVILGLLVAPKTALTLYVFSALMGLLWLSTIPLTTGVIAHVFGVRYVATLYGLVFFGHQVGSFIGVYLGGVFYERYGSYDGMW
;
A
#
# COMPACT_ATOMS: atom_id res chain seq x y z
N MET A 1 8.68 9.30 8.95
CA MET A 1 7.91 8.36 9.80
C MET A 1 6.42 8.35 9.46
N ILE A 2 5.72 9.49 9.43
CA ILE A 2 4.27 9.56 9.14
C ILE A 2 3.88 8.85 7.84
N GLY A 3 4.60 9.10 6.74
CA GLY A 3 4.31 8.44 5.47
C GLY A 3 4.44 6.91 5.54
N PHE A 4 5.43 6.39 6.26
CA PHE A 4 5.59 4.95 6.44
C PHE A 4 4.53 4.34 7.36
N PHE A 5 4.07 5.07 8.36
CA PHE A 5 2.92 4.70 9.16
C PHE A 5 1.65 4.56 8.28
N ALA A 6 1.36 5.57 7.45
CA ALA A 6 0.24 5.51 6.51
C ALA A 6 0.41 4.39 5.48
N CYS A 7 1.65 4.13 5.04
CA CYS A 7 1.96 2.99 4.17
C CYS A 7 1.57 1.67 4.86
N GLY A 8 2.02 1.46 6.09
CA GLY A 8 1.70 0.25 6.85
C GLY A 8 0.20 0.06 7.04
N PHE A 9 -0.50 1.13 7.38
CA PHE A 9 -1.95 1.12 7.51
C PHE A 9 -2.64 0.61 6.23
N HIS A 10 -2.36 1.22 5.08
CA HIS A 10 -2.97 0.85 3.80
C HIS A 10 -2.60 -0.57 3.38
N VAL A 11 -1.30 -0.90 3.44
CA VAL A 11 -0.78 -2.19 2.98
C VAL A 11 -1.38 -3.35 3.78
N ALA A 12 -1.40 -3.24 5.11
CA ALA A 12 -1.92 -4.30 5.96
C ALA A 12 -3.45 -4.39 5.89
N PHE A 13 -4.15 -3.25 5.88
CA PHE A 13 -5.60 -3.21 5.72
C PHE A 13 -6.02 -3.90 4.41
N ILE A 14 -5.46 -3.48 3.28
CA ILE A 14 -5.78 -4.06 1.97
C ILE A 14 -5.40 -5.55 1.93
N GLY A 15 -4.20 -5.91 2.37
CA GLY A 15 -3.71 -7.30 2.31
C GLY A 15 -4.58 -8.28 3.09
N ILE A 16 -5.16 -7.86 4.21
CA ILE A 16 -5.96 -8.71 5.09
C ILE A 16 -7.46 -8.65 4.71
N HIS A 17 -8.00 -7.45 4.45
CA HIS A 17 -9.44 -7.28 4.31
C HIS A 17 -9.94 -7.30 2.86
N LEU A 18 -9.08 -7.16 1.85
CA LEU A 18 -9.49 -7.20 0.44
C LEU A 18 -10.20 -8.52 0.03
N PRO A 19 -9.73 -9.72 0.45
CA PRO A 19 -10.44 -10.96 0.10
C PRO A 19 -11.85 -11.03 0.70
N ALA A 20 -12.02 -10.58 1.95
CA ALA A 20 -13.32 -10.51 2.60
C ALA A 20 -14.23 -9.49 1.89
N TYR A 21 -13.71 -8.30 1.59
CA TYR A 21 -14.43 -7.28 0.83
C TYR A 21 -14.92 -7.78 -0.53
N VAL A 22 -14.13 -8.57 -1.25
CA VAL A 22 -14.52 -9.18 -2.53
C VAL A 22 -15.74 -10.12 -2.35
N THR A 23 -15.75 -10.92 -1.29
CA THR A 23 -16.87 -11.83 -1.01
C THR A 23 -18.12 -11.07 -0.56
N ASP A 24 -17.98 -10.00 0.19
CA ASP A 24 -19.11 -9.14 0.60
C ASP A 24 -19.77 -8.44 -0.59
N LEU A 25 -19.02 -8.17 -1.66
CA LEU A 25 -19.55 -7.66 -2.93
C LEU A 25 -20.28 -8.74 -3.75
N GLY A 26 -20.39 -9.97 -3.25
CA GLY A 26 -21.01 -11.10 -3.95
C GLY A 26 -20.16 -11.69 -5.08
N LEU A 27 -18.88 -11.35 -5.14
CA LEU A 27 -17.97 -11.89 -6.14
C LEU A 27 -17.35 -13.23 -5.66
N ALA A 28 -16.92 -14.06 -6.62
CA ALA A 28 -16.31 -15.33 -6.30
C ALA A 28 -15.00 -15.14 -5.48
N PRO A 29 -14.73 -15.99 -4.46
CA PRO A 29 -13.52 -15.88 -3.63
C PRO A 29 -12.21 -15.92 -4.42
N GLN A 30 -12.21 -16.57 -5.58
CA GLN A 30 -11.07 -16.61 -6.51
C GLN A 30 -10.65 -15.21 -6.98
N VAL A 31 -11.60 -14.27 -7.11
CA VAL A 31 -11.30 -12.88 -7.48
C VAL A 31 -10.39 -12.23 -6.42
N GLY A 32 -10.65 -12.47 -5.13
CA GLY A 32 -9.81 -11.99 -4.04
C GLY A 32 -8.39 -12.56 -4.11
N ALA A 33 -8.25 -13.86 -4.40
CA ALA A 33 -6.95 -14.50 -4.57
C ALA A 33 -6.17 -13.92 -5.77
N TYR A 34 -6.85 -13.71 -6.90
CA TYR A 34 -6.23 -13.07 -8.08
C TYR A 34 -5.84 -11.60 -7.82
N CYS A 35 -6.63 -10.86 -7.05
CA CYS A 35 -6.27 -9.50 -6.63
C CYS A 35 -4.95 -9.48 -5.83
N LEU A 36 -4.80 -10.37 -4.84
CA LEU A 36 -3.55 -10.47 -4.08
C LEU A 36 -2.37 -10.91 -4.94
N ALA A 37 -2.58 -11.85 -5.87
CA ALA A 37 -1.56 -12.28 -6.82
C ALA A 37 -1.11 -11.12 -7.74
N LEU A 38 -2.05 -10.32 -8.24
CA LEU A 38 -1.76 -9.12 -9.02
C LEU A 38 -0.99 -8.08 -8.22
N ILE A 39 -1.38 -7.82 -6.96
CA ILE A 39 -0.60 -6.94 -6.06
C ILE A 39 0.84 -7.44 -5.97
N GLY A 40 1.06 -8.71 -5.70
CA GLY A 40 2.40 -9.29 -5.60
C GLY A 40 3.21 -9.17 -6.89
N LEU A 41 2.61 -9.50 -8.04
CA LEU A 41 3.26 -9.44 -9.34
C LEU A 41 3.67 -7.99 -9.71
N PHE A 42 2.75 -7.06 -9.62
CA PHE A 42 3.01 -5.65 -9.96
C PHE A 42 3.91 -4.96 -8.93
N ASN A 43 3.95 -5.44 -7.70
CA ASN A 43 4.88 -4.96 -6.67
C ASN A 43 6.35 -5.20 -7.05
N ILE A 44 6.67 -6.31 -7.71
CA ILE A 44 8.02 -6.56 -8.22
C ILE A 44 8.41 -5.47 -9.20
N ALA A 45 7.56 -5.21 -10.21
CA ALA A 45 7.80 -4.17 -11.22
C ALA A 45 7.90 -2.77 -10.56
N GLY A 46 6.97 -2.44 -9.66
CA GLY A 46 6.92 -1.15 -8.97
C GLY A 46 8.16 -0.88 -8.13
N SER A 47 8.61 -1.86 -7.35
CA SER A 47 9.81 -1.74 -6.52
C SER A 47 11.08 -1.56 -7.36
N PHE A 48 11.19 -2.28 -8.48
CA PHE A 48 12.31 -2.14 -9.40
C PHE A 48 12.32 -0.75 -10.07
N LEU A 49 11.18 -0.32 -10.61
CA LEU A 49 11.04 0.98 -11.27
C LEU A 49 11.31 2.14 -10.31
N SER A 50 10.81 2.06 -9.07
CA SER A 50 11.05 3.09 -8.07
C SER A 50 12.53 3.17 -7.65
N GLY A 51 13.21 2.03 -7.56
CA GLY A 51 14.66 1.97 -7.32
C GLY A 51 15.44 2.67 -8.44
N MET A 52 15.11 2.37 -9.72
CA MET A 52 15.70 3.04 -10.88
C MET A 52 15.39 4.54 -10.92
N ALA A 53 14.14 4.92 -10.67
CA ALA A 53 13.73 6.32 -10.63
C ALA A 53 14.46 7.09 -9.52
N GLY A 54 14.62 6.48 -8.35
CA GLY A 54 15.33 7.07 -7.21
C GLY A 54 16.82 7.30 -7.44
N SER A 55 17.44 6.64 -8.42
CA SER A 55 18.84 6.90 -8.81
C SER A 55 18.99 8.13 -9.72
N ARG A 56 17.91 8.52 -10.43
CA ARG A 56 17.96 9.61 -11.44
C ARG A 56 17.23 10.87 -10.98
N TRP A 57 16.17 10.72 -10.18
CA TRP A 57 15.30 11.81 -9.77
C TRP A 57 15.30 12.00 -8.24
N SER A 58 14.71 13.10 -7.79
CA SER A 58 14.58 13.37 -6.36
C SER A 58 13.70 12.31 -5.68
N LYS A 59 14.28 11.63 -4.70
CA LYS A 59 13.62 10.58 -3.92
C LYS A 59 12.41 11.09 -3.14
N THR A 60 12.49 12.33 -2.67
CA THR A 60 11.40 12.98 -1.91
C THR A 60 10.18 13.23 -2.79
N TYR A 61 10.38 13.76 -4.00
CA TYR A 61 9.28 13.92 -4.96
C TYR A 61 8.72 12.57 -5.40
N GLY A 62 9.58 11.56 -5.60
CA GLY A 62 9.13 10.20 -5.90
C GLY A 62 8.20 9.64 -4.83
N LEU A 63 8.54 9.81 -3.54
CA LEU A 63 7.66 9.43 -2.42
C LEU A 63 6.31 10.17 -2.47
N SER A 64 6.32 11.47 -2.70
CA SER A 64 5.10 12.28 -2.78
C SER A 64 4.18 11.79 -3.91
N TRP A 65 4.73 11.47 -5.09
CA TRP A 65 3.96 10.92 -6.20
C TRP A 65 3.39 9.54 -5.91
N ILE A 66 4.12 8.68 -5.19
CA ILE A 66 3.61 7.37 -4.79
C ILE A 66 2.43 7.51 -3.83
N TYR A 67 2.52 8.36 -2.81
CA TYR A 67 1.41 8.57 -1.87
C TYR A 67 0.20 9.22 -2.53
N LEU A 68 0.40 10.20 -3.40
CA LEU A 68 -0.67 10.80 -4.19
C LEU A 68 -1.32 9.76 -5.11
N GLY A 69 -0.51 8.96 -5.80
CA GLY A 69 -0.99 7.87 -6.65
C GLY A 69 -1.86 6.87 -5.89
N ARG A 70 -1.45 6.47 -4.68
CA ARG A 70 -2.27 5.59 -3.81
C ARG A 70 -3.61 6.23 -3.46
N ALA A 71 -3.60 7.50 -3.06
CA ALA A 71 -4.84 8.21 -2.75
C ALA A 71 -5.79 8.22 -3.95
N LEU A 72 -5.27 8.50 -5.15
CA LEU A 72 -6.07 8.49 -6.39
C LEU A 72 -6.59 7.09 -6.74
N VAL A 73 -5.80 6.05 -6.55
CA VAL A 73 -6.21 4.65 -6.80
C VAL A 73 -7.33 4.23 -5.83
N ILE A 74 -7.22 4.59 -4.55
CA ILE A 74 -8.26 4.32 -3.55
C ILE A 74 -9.53 5.11 -3.86
N LEU A 75 -9.43 6.41 -4.15
CA LEU A 75 -10.57 7.22 -4.56
C LEU A 75 -11.23 6.68 -5.84
N GLY A 76 -10.43 6.22 -6.80
CA GLY A 76 -10.93 5.55 -7.99
C GLY A 76 -11.74 4.28 -7.66
N LEU A 77 -11.28 3.48 -6.72
CA LEU A 77 -12.03 2.31 -6.25
C LEU A 77 -13.36 2.71 -5.62
N LEU A 78 -13.42 3.80 -4.84
CA LEU A 78 -14.67 4.24 -4.20
C LEU A 78 -15.73 4.68 -5.20
N VAL A 79 -15.33 5.33 -6.28
CA VAL A 79 -16.25 5.89 -7.29
C VAL A 79 -16.62 4.88 -8.38
N ALA A 80 -15.73 3.95 -8.71
CA ALA A 80 -15.94 2.98 -9.79
C ALA A 80 -16.96 1.90 -9.42
N PRO A 81 -17.65 1.31 -10.41
CA PRO A 81 -18.54 0.17 -10.17
C PRO A 81 -17.74 -1.01 -9.60
N LYS A 82 -18.31 -1.70 -8.61
CA LYS A 82 -17.66 -2.80 -7.88
C LYS A 82 -17.70 -4.11 -8.69
N THR A 83 -16.91 -4.15 -9.77
CA THR A 83 -16.78 -5.32 -10.64
C THR A 83 -15.43 -6.02 -10.43
N ALA A 84 -15.32 -7.29 -10.82
CA ALA A 84 -14.05 -8.02 -10.78
C ALA A 84 -12.95 -7.29 -11.56
N LEU A 85 -13.28 -6.70 -12.72
CA LEU A 85 -12.32 -5.93 -13.52
C LEU A 85 -11.80 -4.70 -12.77
N THR A 86 -12.67 -3.94 -12.12
CA THR A 86 -12.28 -2.78 -11.29
C THR A 86 -11.32 -3.19 -10.18
N LEU A 87 -11.60 -4.31 -9.51
CA LEU A 87 -10.74 -4.84 -8.44
C LEU A 87 -9.38 -5.31 -8.98
N TYR A 88 -9.34 -5.91 -10.17
CA TYR A 88 -8.06 -6.31 -10.79
C TYR A 88 -7.22 -5.08 -11.19
N VAL A 89 -7.83 -4.06 -11.78
CA VAL A 89 -7.15 -2.80 -12.12
C VAL A 89 -6.65 -2.10 -10.86
N PHE A 90 -7.50 -2.00 -9.83
CA PHE A 90 -7.11 -1.48 -8.52
C PHE A 90 -5.90 -2.23 -7.96
N SER A 91 -5.95 -3.56 -7.96
CA SER A 91 -4.89 -4.42 -7.42
C SER A 91 -3.58 -4.27 -8.18
N ALA A 92 -3.62 -4.18 -9.51
CA ALA A 92 -2.43 -3.96 -10.33
C ALA A 92 -1.80 -2.59 -10.06
N LEU A 93 -2.60 -1.52 -10.05
CA LEU A 93 -2.12 -0.15 -9.78
C LEU A 93 -1.62 -0.02 -8.34
N MET A 94 -2.34 -0.58 -7.37
CA MET A 94 -1.91 -0.58 -5.98
C MET A 94 -0.63 -1.40 -5.80
N GLY A 95 -0.50 -2.53 -6.49
CA GLY A 95 0.70 -3.35 -6.50
C GLY A 95 1.93 -2.57 -6.98
N LEU A 96 1.83 -1.81 -8.07
CA LEU A 96 2.92 -0.96 -8.56
C LEU A 96 3.39 0.04 -7.50
N LEU A 97 2.49 0.54 -6.66
CA LEU A 97 2.79 1.52 -5.62
C LEU A 97 3.09 0.88 -4.26
N TRP A 98 2.93 -0.45 -4.12
CA TRP A 98 2.90 -1.18 -2.83
C TRP A 98 4.15 -0.95 -1.98
N LEU A 99 5.27 -1.53 -2.37
CA LEU A 99 6.54 -1.38 -1.68
C LEU A 99 7.52 -0.42 -2.40
N SER A 100 7.05 0.32 -3.40
CA SER A 100 7.84 1.30 -4.15
C SER A 100 8.40 2.43 -3.25
N THR A 101 7.84 2.59 -2.05
CA THR A 101 8.35 3.53 -1.04
C THR A 101 9.64 3.07 -0.37
N ILE A 102 9.94 1.76 -0.35
CA ILE A 102 11.10 1.19 0.37
C ILE A 102 12.43 1.71 -0.19
N PRO A 103 12.77 1.52 -1.50
CA PRO A 103 14.05 1.96 -2.01
C PRO A 103 14.21 3.48 -1.95
N LEU A 104 13.13 4.24 -2.15
CA LEU A 104 13.19 5.70 -2.05
C LEU A 104 13.43 6.16 -0.62
N THR A 105 12.74 5.59 0.38
CA THR A 105 12.92 5.94 1.79
C THR A 105 14.32 5.59 2.28
N THR A 106 14.82 4.40 1.95
CA THR A 106 16.18 4.00 2.26
C THR A 106 17.20 4.97 1.63
N GLY A 107 16.95 5.36 0.38
CA GLY A 107 17.78 6.34 -0.32
C GLY A 107 17.74 7.75 0.28
N VAL A 108 16.60 8.19 0.81
CA VAL A 108 16.51 9.48 1.55
C VAL A 108 17.30 9.42 2.84
N ILE A 109 17.16 8.33 3.61
CA ILE A 109 17.91 8.15 4.87
C ILE A 109 19.42 8.16 4.59
N ALA A 110 19.86 7.40 3.57
CA ALA A 110 21.28 7.36 3.20
C ALA A 110 21.82 8.73 2.77
N HIS A 111 21.00 9.51 2.05
CA HIS A 111 21.41 10.84 1.57
C HIS A 111 21.50 11.88 2.70
N VAL A 112 20.58 11.85 3.65
CA VAL A 112 20.48 12.87 4.72
C VAL A 112 21.38 12.53 5.91
N PHE A 113 21.43 11.26 6.32
CA PHE A 113 22.11 10.83 7.55
C PHE A 113 23.39 10.03 7.31
N GLY A 114 23.68 9.72 6.05
CA GLY A 114 24.81 8.88 5.66
C GLY A 114 24.52 7.39 5.78
N VAL A 115 25.28 6.59 5.04
CA VAL A 115 25.09 5.13 4.93
C VAL A 115 25.27 4.37 6.25
N ARG A 116 26.09 4.94 7.17
CA ARG A 116 26.38 4.32 8.48
C ARG A 116 25.14 4.09 9.34
N TYR A 117 24.16 4.98 9.24
CA TYR A 117 22.97 4.95 10.10
C TYR A 117 21.71 4.39 9.40
N VAL A 118 21.81 3.96 8.14
CA VAL A 118 20.67 3.53 7.34
C VAL A 118 19.91 2.41 8.02
N ALA A 119 20.57 1.36 8.50
CA ALA A 119 19.91 0.22 9.12
C ALA A 119 19.11 0.61 10.37
N THR A 120 19.71 1.40 11.27
CA THR A 120 19.05 1.82 12.51
C THR A 120 17.87 2.75 12.25
N LEU A 121 18.07 3.76 11.39
CA LEU A 121 17.02 4.73 11.09
C LEU A 121 15.89 4.11 10.27
N TYR A 122 16.23 3.22 9.33
CA TYR A 122 15.20 2.46 8.60
C TYR A 122 14.41 1.54 9.53
N GLY A 123 15.07 0.87 10.49
CA GLY A 123 14.39 0.07 11.51
C GLY A 123 13.38 0.89 12.32
N LEU A 124 13.74 2.12 12.72
CA LEU A 124 12.84 3.04 13.43
C LEU A 124 11.65 3.47 12.55
N VAL A 125 11.91 3.79 11.28
CA VAL A 125 10.86 4.14 10.31
C VAL A 125 9.95 2.94 10.07
N PHE A 126 10.52 1.74 9.96
CA PHE A 126 9.78 0.49 9.77
C PHE A 126 8.95 0.11 11.00
N PHE A 127 9.41 0.42 12.21
CA PHE A 127 8.59 0.28 13.41
C PHE A 127 7.31 1.12 13.31
N GLY A 128 7.39 2.36 12.82
CA GLY A 128 6.21 3.17 12.54
C GLY A 128 5.27 2.53 11.53
N HIS A 129 5.80 1.86 10.50
CA HIS A 129 5.02 1.07 9.54
C HIS A 129 4.26 -0.09 10.24
N GLN A 130 4.91 -0.82 11.13
CA GLN A 130 4.29 -1.92 11.86
C GLN A 130 3.15 -1.45 12.78
N VAL A 131 3.35 -0.31 13.46
CA VAL A 131 2.27 0.32 14.26
C VAL A 131 1.08 0.69 13.37
N GLY A 132 1.35 1.30 12.20
CA GLY A 132 0.31 1.60 11.20
C GLY A 132 -0.40 0.34 10.71
N SER A 133 0.33 -0.72 10.43
CA SER A 133 -0.20 -2.02 10.02
C SER A 133 -1.15 -2.61 11.06
N PHE A 134 -0.73 -2.64 12.32
CA PHE A 134 -1.57 -3.10 13.43
C PHE A 134 -2.88 -2.32 13.53
N ILE A 135 -2.79 -0.99 13.50
CA ILE A 135 -3.96 -0.11 13.60
C ILE A 135 -4.88 -0.30 12.39
N GLY A 136 -4.33 -0.41 11.18
CA GLY A 136 -5.12 -0.60 9.96
C GLY A 136 -5.92 -1.90 9.96
N VAL A 137 -5.31 -3.00 10.35
CA VAL A 137 -5.98 -4.30 10.45
C VAL A 137 -7.01 -4.29 11.57
N TYR A 138 -6.64 -3.80 12.76
CA TYR A 138 -7.52 -3.75 13.92
C TYR A 138 -8.76 -2.90 13.65
N LEU A 139 -8.58 -1.68 13.15
CA LEU A 139 -9.70 -0.79 12.85
C LEU A 139 -10.57 -1.35 11.71
N GLY A 140 -9.98 -1.99 10.70
CA GLY A 140 -10.73 -2.67 9.65
C GLY A 140 -11.69 -3.72 10.20
N GLY A 141 -11.22 -4.56 11.15
CA GLY A 141 -12.05 -5.55 11.82
C GLY A 141 -13.16 -4.92 12.67
N VAL A 142 -12.82 -3.96 13.53
CA VAL A 142 -13.78 -3.25 14.38
C VAL A 142 -14.84 -2.53 13.56
N PHE A 143 -14.43 -1.91 12.46
CA PHE A 143 -15.35 -1.19 11.58
C PHE A 143 -16.34 -2.15 10.90
N TYR A 144 -15.83 -3.28 10.43
CA TYR A 144 -16.66 -4.32 9.83
C TYR A 144 -17.65 -4.91 10.84
N GLU A 145 -17.21 -5.24 12.05
CA GLU A 145 -18.09 -5.74 13.11
C GLU A 145 -19.22 -4.75 13.47
N ARG A 146 -18.94 -3.45 13.41
CA ARG A 146 -19.88 -2.41 13.82
C ARG A 146 -20.83 -1.99 12.70
N TYR A 147 -20.38 -1.96 11.46
CA TYR A 147 -21.14 -1.42 10.32
C TYR A 147 -21.48 -2.46 9.24
N GLY A 148 -20.93 -3.66 9.31
CA GLY A 148 -21.15 -4.74 8.33
C GLY A 148 -20.58 -4.44 6.93
N SER A 149 -19.71 -3.43 6.81
CA SER A 149 -19.09 -3.03 5.54
C SER A 149 -17.72 -2.42 5.76
N TYR A 150 -16.85 -2.57 4.75
CA TYR A 150 -15.52 -1.92 4.72
C TYR A 150 -15.53 -0.54 4.05
N ASP A 151 -16.64 -0.10 3.46
CA ASP A 151 -16.68 1.12 2.63
C ASP A 151 -16.22 2.39 3.35
N GLY A 152 -16.45 2.48 4.66
CA GLY A 152 -16.00 3.63 5.46
C GLY A 152 -14.52 3.59 5.86
N MET A 153 -13.81 2.50 5.56
CA MET A 153 -12.39 2.32 5.89
C MET A 153 -11.44 2.56 4.69
N TRP A 154 -11.97 2.55 3.47
CA TRP A 154 -11.21 2.83 2.24
C TRP A 154 -10.87 4.35 2.07
#